data_f1b006e91666de98d8601f0fde5eea14
#
_entry.id   f1b006e91666de98d8601f0fde5eea14
#
_cell.length_a   1.000
_cell.length_b   1.000
_cell.length_c   1.000
_cell.angle_alpha   90.00
_cell.angle_beta   90.00
_cell.angle_gamma   90.00
#
_symmetry.space_group_name_H-M   'P 1'
#
loop_
_entity.id
_entity.type
_entity.pdbx_description
1 polymer ?
#
loop_
_entity_poly.entity_id
_entity_poly.type
_entity_poly.pdbx_seq_one_letter_code
_entity_poly.pdbx_strand_id
1 'polypeptide(L)'
;MGNCNSDESTQIDESSLTRFVEDIKKLHNELRKQYKSPPLKYNKELNKLAKAYAKEIISSQKKVIYKPNIYKGTILGESVIMSDLNDPQKILENWKQEGDNYDFGKNKFSKITSHFTQIIWKETTDIGIGFFPEDEKKENEKYCIVILYYPPGNTLGNFSQNVTK
;
A
#
# COMPACT_ATOMS: atom_id res chain seq x y z
N MET A 1 -3.29 13.67 -48.96
CA MET A 1 -2.24 13.94 -47.97
C MET A 1 -2.81 13.69 -46.61
N GLY A 2 -2.60 12.48 -46.12
CA GLY A 2 -3.08 12.04 -44.84
C GLY A 2 -2.06 12.35 -43.76
N ASN A 3 -2.48 12.98 -42.71
CA ASN A 3 -1.69 13.03 -41.47
C ASN A 3 -2.27 12.04 -40.49
N CYS A 4 -1.50 10.98 -40.25
CA CYS A 4 -1.76 10.04 -39.22
C CYS A 4 -1.53 10.73 -37.87
N ASN A 5 -2.59 10.90 -37.10
CA ASN A 5 -2.48 11.17 -35.70
C ASN A 5 -2.00 9.89 -35.02
N SER A 6 -0.79 9.94 -34.54
CA SER A 6 -0.22 8.94 -33.67
C SER A 6 -1.01 8.95 -32.36
N ASP A 7 -1.66 7.83 -32.07
CA ASP A 7 -2.15 7.50 -30.74
C ASP A 7 -0.96 7.59 -29.77
N GLU A 8 -0.94 8.61 -28.94
CA GLU A 8 -0.16 8.61 -27.71
C GLU A 8 -0.83 7.65 -26.74
N SER A 9 -0.62 6.37 -26.95
CA SER A 9 -0.81 5.37 -25.89
C SER A 9 0.20 5.73 -24.80
N THR A 10 -0.29 6.23 -23.69
CA THR A 10 0.51 6.54 -22.50
C THR A 10 1.11 5.24 -22.01
N GLN A 11 2.31 4.91 -22.48
CA GLN A 11 3.11 3.82 -21.94
C GLN A 11 3.48 4.22 -20.51
N ILE A 12 2.80 3.61 -19.55
CA ILE A 12 3.25 3.64 -18.15
C ILE A 12 4.43 2.67 -18.12
N ASP A 13 5.64 3.22 -18.21
CA ASP A 13 6.85 2.42 -18.21
C ASP A 13 7.14 1.88 -16.79
N GLU A 14 8.02 0.90 -16.68
CA GLU A 14 8.52 0.34 -15.42
C GLU A 14 9.01 1.43 -14.45
N SER A 15 9.43 2.59 -14.98
CA SER A 15 9.84 3.77 -14.21
C SER A 15 8.69 4.39 -13.41
N SER A 16 7.47 4.40 -13.93
CA SER A 16 6.30 4.99 -13.27
C SER A 16 5.87 4.15 -12.07
N LEU A 17 5.84 2.84 -12.21
CA LEU A 17 5.50 1.92 -11.12
C LEU A 17 6.58 1.92 -10.03
N THR A 18 7.84 1.87 -10.43
CA THR A 18 8.97 1.97 -9.50
C THR A 18 8.94 3.30 -8.75
N ARG A 19 8.66 4.39 -9.43
CA ARG A 19 8.51 5.71 -8.80
C ARG A 19 7.35 5.71 -7.79
N PHE A 20 6.21 5.13 -8.15
CA PHE A 20 5.07 5.05 -7.24
C PHE A 20 5.40 4.23 -5.97
N VAL A 21 6.13 3.14 -6.10
CA VAL A 21 6.61 2.36 -4.94
C VAL A 21 7.53 3.21 -4.05
N GLU A 22 8.43 3.99 -4.63
CA GLU A 22 9.29 4.91 -3.85
C GLU A 22 8.47 6.02 -3.18
N ASP A 23 7.45 6.55 -3.85
CA ASP A 23 6.54 7.55 -3.27
C ASP A 23 5.75 6.97 -2.10
N ILE A 24 5.29 5.71 -2.18
CA ILE A 24 4.68 4.99 -1.05
C ILE A 24 5.65 4.95 0.14
N LYS A 25 6.89 4.55 -0.09
CA LYS A 25 7.92 4.48 0.96
C LYS A 25 8.17 5.83 1.61
N LYS A 26 8.29 6.85 0.79
CA LYS A 26 8.51 8.23 1.23
C LYS A 26 7.35 8.72 2.11
N LEU A 27 6.11 8.56 1.64
CA LEU A 27 4.92 8.94 2.40
C LEU A 27 4.88 8.26 3.77
N HIS A 28 5.14 6.94 3.83
CA HIS A 28 5.15 6.21 5.10
C HIS A 28 6.11 6.85 6.11
N ASN A 29 7.35 7.09 5.70
CA ASN A 29 8.36 7.64 6.62
C ASN A 29 8.14 9.11 6.93
N GLU A 30 7.56 9.90 6.04
CA GLU A 30 7.17 11.29 6.30
C GLU A 30 6.05 11.37 7.35
N LEU A 31 4.98 10.60 7.18
CA LEU A 31 3.89 10.53 8.15
C LEU A 31 4.38 9.99 9.50
N ARG A 32 5.18 8.92 9.49
CA ARG A 32 5.73 8.37 10.73
C ARG A 32 6.60 9.38 11.47
N LYS A 33 7.43 10.14 10.75
CA LYS A 33 8.22 11.23 11.36
C LYS A 33 7.31 12.30 11.96
N GLN A 34 6.27 12.72 11.24
CA GLN A 34 5.30 13.72 11.72
C GLN A 34 4.59 13.27 13.00
N TYR A 35 4.23 12.00 13.09
CA TYR A 35 3.51 11.41 14.23
C TYR A 35 4.43 10.70 15.24
N LYS A 36 5.72 10.96 15.19
CA LYS A 36 6.73 10.46 16.15
C LYS A 36 6.77 8.93 16.24
N SER A 37 6.52 8.24 15.12
CA SER A 37 6.69 6.80 14.98
C SER A 37 8.06 6.47 14.41
N PRO A 38 8.72 5.38 14.85
CA PRO A 38 10.01 4.98 14.29
C PRO A 38 9.91 4.68 12.78
N PRO A 39 10.97 4.94 11.99
CA PRO A 39 10.95 4.66 10.57
C PRO A 39 10.84 3.16 10.30
N LEU A 40 10.18 2.80 9.20
CA LEU A 40 10.03 1.41 8.76
C LEU A 40 11.30 0.91 8.07
N LYS A 41 11.61 -0.37 8.29
CA LYS A 41 12.65 -1.12 7.57
C LYS A 41 12.02 -1.86 6.39
N TYR A 42 12.69 -1.82 5.23
CA TYR A 42 12.27 -2.58 4.05
C TYR A 42 12.76 -4.01 4.15
N ASN A 43 11.82 -4.95 4.16
CA ASN A 43 12.09 -6.36 4.35
C ASN A 43 11.92 -7.12 3.03
N LYS A 44 13.02 -7.70 2.53
CA LYS A 44 13.04 -8.43 1.24
C LYS A 44 12.14 -9.67 1.23
N GLU A 45 11.96 -10.32 2.37
CA GLU A 45 11.06 -11.48 2.47
C GLU A 45 9.61 -11.04 2.38
N LEU A 46 9.25 -9.94 3.05
CA LEU A 46 7.91 -9.36 2.93
C LEU A 46 7.64 -8.86 1.49
N ASN A 47 8.64 -8.32 0.79
CA ASN A 47 8.50 -7.95 -0.62
C ASN A 47 8.15 -9.17 -1.49
N LYS A 48 8.83 -10.31 -1.28
CA LYS A 48 8.54 -11.56 -2.01
C LYS A 48 7.12 -12.06 -1.72
N LEU A 49 6.68 -12.04 -0.47
CA LEU A 49 5.33 -12.42 -0.07
C LEU A 49 4.29 -11.48 -0.69
N ALA A 50 4.52 -10.17 -0.64
CA ALA A 50 3.63 -9.17 -1.23
C ALA A 50 3.47 -9.37 -2.75
N LYS A 51 4.57 -9.62 -3.46
CA LYS A 51 4.58 -9.90 -4.89
C LYS A 51 3.82 -11.18 -5.23
N ALA A 52 4.05 -12.26 -4.50
CA ALA A 52 3.35 -13.51 -4.68
C ALA A 52 1.84 -13.33 -4.47
N TYR A 53 1.45 -12.58 -3.45
CA TYR A 53 0.05 -12.30 -3.15
C TYR A 53 -0.60 -11.38 -4.21
N ALA A 54 0.09 -10.37 -4.70
CA ALA A 54 -0.38 -9.53 -5.80
C ALA A 54 -0.66 -10.37 -7.06
N LYS A 55 0.23 -11.31 -7.39
CA LYS A 55 0.05 -12.25 -8.50
C LYS A 55 -1.15 -13.17 -8.27
N GLU A 56 -1.32 -13.70 -7.06
CA GLU A 56 -2.47 -14.54 -6.70
C GLU A 56 -3.80 -13.79 -6.87
N ILE A 57 -3.89 -12.54 -6.41
CA ILE A 57 -5.08 -11.69 -6.56
C ILE A 57 -5.45 -11.51 -8.04
N ILE A 58 -4.50 -11.17 -8.90
CA ILE A 58 -4.74 -10.99 -10.34
C ILE A 58 -5.12 -12.30 -11.02
N SER A 59 -4.46 -13.40 -10.67
CA SER A 59 -4.67 -14.71 -11.32
C SER A 59 -5.97 -15.39 -10.89
N SER A 60 -6.51 -15.07 -9.71
CA SER A 60 -7.70 -15.73 -9.14
C SER A 60 -9.02 -15.34 -9.81
N GLN A 61 -9.00 -14.45 -10.82
CA GLN A 61 -10.19 -14.04 -11.60
C GLN A 61 -11.47 -13.91 -10.76
N LYS A 62 -11.51 -13.06 -9.72
CA LYS A 62 -12.71 -12.68 -8.95
C LYS A 62 -13.14 -13.52 -7.74
N LYS A 63 -12.45 -14.57 -7.38
CA LYS A 63 -12.66 -15.19 -6.05
C LYS A 63 -11.47 -14.84 -5.17
N VAL A 64 -11.54 -13.70 -4.49
CA VAL A 64 -10.62 -13.41 -3.39
C VAL A 64 -10.93 -14.42 -2.29
N ILE A 65 -10.24 -15.55 -2.33
CA ILE A 65 -10.17 -16.42 -1.16
C ILE A 65 -9.24 -15.68 -0.21
N TYR A 66 -9.82 -15.09 0.83
CA TYR A 66 -9.02 -14.43 1.88
C TYR A 66 -8.12 -15.49 2.52
N LYS A 67 -6.87 -15.42 2.20
CA LYS A 67 -5.81 -16.23 2.81
C LYS A 67 -4.89 -15.26 3.54
N PRO A 68 -4.83 -15.33 4.87
CA PRO A 68 -3.98 -14.42 5.61
C PRO A 68 -2.51 -14.66 5.26
N ASN A 69 -1.79 -13.57 4.99
CA ASN A 69 -0.34 -13.62 4.85
C ASN A 69 0.28 -13.78 6.25
N ILE A 70 1.14 -14.79 6.40
CA ILE A 70 1.79 -15.11 7.68
C ILE A 70 3.31 -14.97 7.53
N TYR A 71 3.92 -14.30 8.48
CA TYR A 71 5.35 -14.17 8.60
C TYR A 71 5.76 -14.38 10.06
N LYS A 72 6.75 -15.27 10.29
CA LYS A 72 7.21 -15.65 11.65
C LYS A 72 6.07 -16.02 12.61
N GLY A 73 5.06 -16.74 12.09
CA GLY A 73 3.91 -17.17 12.89
C GLY A 73 2.86 -16.10 13.19
N THR A 74 3.02 -14.91 12.64
CA THR A 74 2.11 -13.76 12.85
C THR A 74 1.39 -13.41 11.55
N ILE A 75 0.07 -13.17 11.64
CA ILE A 75 -0.70 -12.64 10.53
C ILE A 75 -0.23 -11.20 10.28
N LEU A 76 0.03 -10.87 9.01
CA LEU A 76 0.52 -9.56 8.61
C LEU A 76 -0.63 -8.55 8.50
N GLY A 77 -0.31 -7.27 8.72
CA GLY A 77 -1.12 -6.17 8.25
C GLY A 77 -0.96 -6.05 6.73
N GLU A 78 -2.02 -5.66 6.02
CA GLU A 78 -1.98 -5.55 4.58
C GLU A 78 -2.82 -4.40 4.03
N SER A 79 -2.30 -3.78 2.97
CA SER A 79 -3.03 -2.84 2.12
C SER A 79 -2.91 -3.32 0.68
N VAL A 80 -4.05 -3.37 -0.03
CA VAL A 80 -4.10 -3.77 -1.43
C VAL A 80 -4.62 -2.62 -2.26
N ILE A 81 -3.87 -2.24 -3.29
CA ILE A 81 -4.20 -1.18 -4.24
C ILE A 81 -4.42 -1.82 -5.60
N MET A 82 -5.58 -1.56 -6.20
CA MET A 82 -5.87 -1.89 -7.58
C MET A 82 -5.93 -0.59 -8.38
N SER A 83 -4.94 -0.34 -9.24
CA SER A 83 -4.82 0.92 -9.96
C SER A 83 -4.29 0.72 -11.38
N ASP A 84 -4.78 1.55 -12.29
CA ASP A 84 -4.19 1.74 -13.62
C ASP A 84 -3.00 2.71 -13.62
N LEU A 85 -2.74 3.34 -12.47
CA LEU A 85 -1.71 4.36 -12.24
C LEU A 85 -1.89 5.66 -13.06
N ASN A 86 -3.12 5.96 -13.49
CA ASN A 86 -3.39 7.24 -14.16
C ASN A 86 -3.24 8.43 -13.20
N ASP A 87 -3.56 8.25 -11.92
CA ASP A 87 -3.38 9.25 -10.88
C ASP A 87 -2.90 8.61 -9.56
N PRO A 88 -1.65 8.12 -9.52
CA PRO A 88 -1.12 7.45 -8.33
C PRO A 88 -0.97 8.39 -7.13
N GLN A 89 -0.74 9.67 -7.35
CA GLN A 89 -0.59 10.65 -6.27
C GLN A 89 -1.88 10.84 -5.49
N LYS A 90 -3.02 10.76 -6.14
CA LYS A 90 -4.33 10.85 -5.46
C LYS A 90 -4.54 9.77 -4.40
N ILE A 91 -4.01 8.56 -4.63
CA ILE A 91 -4.06 7.47 -3.65
C ILE A 91 -3.30 7.87 -2.39
N LEU A 92 -2.10 8.42 -2.56
CA LEU A 92 -1.24 8.85 -1.45
C LEU A 92 -1.84 10.05 -0.70
N GLU A 93 -2.41 11.00 -1.42
CA GLU A 93 -3.12 12.13 -0.83
C GLU A 93 -4.32 11.69 0.00
N ASN A 94 -5.12 10.75 -0.49
CA ASN A 94 -6.25 10.19 0.24
C ASN A 94 -5.79 9.55 1.57
N TRP A 95 -4.73 8.78 1.56
CA TRP A 95 -4.19 8.18 2.78
C TRP A 95 -3.69 9.22 3.78
N LYS A 96 -3.10 10.29 3.29
CA LYS A 96 -2.68 11.44 4.13
C LYS A 96 -3.89 12.15 4.73
N GLN A 97 -4.93 12.40 3.92
CA GLN A 97 -6.17 13.06 4.36
C GLN A 97 -6.98 12.22 5.37
N GLU A 98 -6.83 10.90 5.39
CA GLU A 98 -7.41 10.06 6.42
C GLU A 98 -7.00 10.52 7.82
N GLY A 99 -5.79 11.06 7.97
CA GLY A 99 -5.28 11.60 9.24
C GLY A 99 -6.08 12.78 9.77
N ASP A 100 -6.65 13.60 8.89
CA ASP A 100 -7.49 14.74 9.25
C ASP A 100 -8.84 14.27 9.82
N ASN A 101 -9.28 13.07 9.43
CA ASN A 101 -10.52 12.46 9.87
C ASN A 101 -10.37 11.54 11.08
N TYR A 102 -9.13 11.28 11.53
CA TYR A 102 -8.90 10.41 12.67
C TYR A 102 -9.11 11.12 14.00
N ASP A 103 -9.99 10.55 14.83
CA ASP A 103 -10.27 11.06 16.16
C ASP A 103 -9.30 10.49 17.21
N PHE A 104 -8.23 11.22 17.49
CA PHE A 104 -7.22 10.84 18.48
C PHE A 104 -7.77 10.76 19.90
N GLY A 105 -8.91 11.36 20.19
CA GLY A 105 -9.56 11.27 21.50
C GLY A 105 -10.27 9.93 21.69
N LYS A 106 -10.84 9.38 20.63
CA LYS A 106 -11.55 8.08 20.69
C LYS A 106 -10.62 6.90 20.58
N ASN A 107 -9.49 7.02 19.90
CA ASN A 107 -8.49 5.95 19.72
C ASN A 107 -9.10 4.59 19.29
N LYS A 108 -9.92 4.62 18.25
CA LYS A 108 -10.66 3.44 17.77
C LYS A 108 -10.40 3.18 16.30
N PHE A 109 -10.51 1.92 15.91
CA PHE A 109 -10.51 1.53 14.52
C PHE A 109 -11.66 2.18 13.75
N SER A 110 -11.34 2.69 12.59
CA SER A 110 -12.32 3.08 11.57
C SER A 110 -11.81 2.68 10.19
N LYS A 111 -12.69 2.11 9.37
CA LYS A 111 -12.33 1.71 8.01
C LYS A 111 -11.87 2.90 7.15
N ILE A 112 -12.44 4.08 7.38
CA ILE A 112 -12.13 5.30 6.60
C ILE A 112 -10.80 5.96 6.98
N THR A 113 -10.13 5.47 8.03
CA THR A 113 -8.83 5.96 8.49
C THR A 113 -7.79 4.84 8.64
N SER A 114 -8.12 3.66 8.11
CA SER A 114 -7.34 2.44 8.37
C SER A 114 -5.96 2.43 7.70
N HIS A 115 -5.81 3.08 6.55
CA HIS A 115 -4.49 3.21 5.92
C HIS A 115 -3.60 4.14 6.74
N PHE A 116 -4.11 5.31 7.10
CA PHE A 116 -3.38 6.26 7.92
C PHE A 116 -2.92 5.65 9.25
N THR A 117 -3.84 5.00 9.99
CA THR A 117 -3.51 4.42 11.30
C THR A 117 -2.51 3.26 11.18
N GLN A 118 -2.59 2.45 10.11
CA GLN A 118 -1.58 1.42 9.82
C GLN A 118 -0.21 2.05 9.49
N ILE A 119 -0.18 3.11 8.69
CA ILE A 119 1.06 3.77 8.29
C ILE A 119 1.82 4.29 9.52
N ILE A 120 1.13 4.95 10.45
CA ILE A 120 1.76 5.54 11.63
C ILE A 120 1.84 4.60 12.84
N TRP A 121 1.40 3.34 12.72
CA TRP A 121 1.39 2.36 13.81
C TRP A 121 2.80 2.15 14.37
N LYS A 122 3.02 2.54 15.63
CA LYS A 122 4.37 2.57 16.24
C LYS A 122 5.04 1.22 16.31
N GLU A 123 4.29 0.18 16.67
CA GLU A 123 4.84 -1.17 16.82
C GLU A 123 5.16 -1.86 15.48
N THR A 124 4.64 -1.38 14.35
CA THR A 124 5.06 -1.88 13.04
C THR A 124 6.49 -1.44 12.76
N THR A 125 7.37 -2.40 12.49
CA THR A 125 8.81 -2.16 12.26
C THR A 125 9.24 -2.42 10.83
N ASP A 126 8.59 -3.36 10.16
CA ASP A 126 8.97 -3.83 8.84
C ASP A 126 7.83 -3.67 7.84
N ILE A 127 8.20 -3.34 6.61
CA ILE A 127 7.28 -3.21 5.49
C ILE A 127 7.82 -3.95 4.27
N GLY A 128 6.94 -4.61 3.54
CA GLY A 128 7.21 -5.17 2.23
C GLY A 128 6.23 -4.67 1.21
N ILE A 129 6.71 -4.35 0.01
CA ILE A 129 5.87 -3.89 -1.11
C ILE A 129 6.14 -4.79 -2.30
N GLY A 130 5.08 -5.31 -2.89
CA GLY A 130 5.13 -6.10 -4.09
C GLY A 130 3.99 -5.73 -5.03
N PHE A 131 4.16 -5.99 -6.31
CA PHE A 131 3.17 -5.66 -7.32
C PHE A 131 3.17 -6.71 -8.44
N PHE A 132 2.05 -6.73 -9.17
CA PHE A 132 1.86 -7.57 -10.36
C PHE A 132 0.83 -6.88 -11.30
N PRO A 133 0.96 -6.96 -12.64
CA PRO A 133 2.08 -7.57 -13.37
C PRO A 133 3.39 -6.77 -13.21
N GLU A 134 4.52 -7.39 -13.53
CA GLU A 134 5.83 -6.75 -13.48
C GLU A 134 6.17 -6.04 -14.79
N ASP A 135 5.66 -6.59 -15.88
CA ASP A 135 5.81 -6.05 -17.21
C ASP A 135 4.64 -5.12 -17.57
N GLU A 136 4.68 -4.54 -18.75
CA GLU A 136 3.60 -3.70 -19.25
C GLU A 136 2.26 -4.46 -19.19
N LYS A 137 1.28 -3.84 -18.54
CA LYS A 137 -0.08 -4.39 -18.52
C LYS A 137 -0.75 -4.24 -19.88
N LYS A 138 -1.68 -5.12 -20.18
CA LYS A 138 -2.55 -4.98 -21.34
C LYS A 138 -3.49 -3.80 -21.13
N GLU A 139 -3.98 -3.27 -22.23
CA GLU A 139 -5.00 -2.22 -22.21
C GLU A 139 -6.17 -2.63 -21.30
N ASN A 140 -6.62 -1.71 -20.43
CA ASN A 140 -7.66 -1.93 -19.42
C ASN A 140 -7.32 -2.90 -18.26
N GLU A 141 -6.12 -3.40 -18.14
CA GLU A 141 -5.67 -4.12 -16.96
C GLU A 141 -5.23 -3.14 -15.85
N LYS A 142 -5.27 -3.63 -14.61
CA LYS A 142 -4.80 -2.88 -13.44
C LYS A 142 -3.59 -3.53 -12.84
N TYR A 143 -2.71 -2.73 -12.27
CA TYR A 143 -1.70 -3.22 -11.35
C TYR A 143 -2.35 -3.55 -10.00
N CYS A 144 -1.95 -4.66 -9.43
CA CYS A 144 -2.19 -4.97 -8.02
C CYS A 144 -0.91 -4.68 -7.25
N ILE A 145 -0.96 -3.72 -6.33
CA ILE A 145 0.13 -3.39 -5.44
C ILE A 145 -0.28 -3.84 -4.04
N VAL A 146 0.55 -4.65 -3.41
CA VAL A 146 0.33 -5.17 -2.06
C VAL A 146 1.40 -4.60 -1.14
N ILE A 147 0.97 -4.10 0.00
CA ILE A 147 1.84 -3.64 1.08
C ILE A 147 1.58 -4.52 2.29
N LEU A 148 2.63 -5.14 2.82
CA LEU A 148 2.58 -5.98 4.01
C LEU A 148 3.31 -5.31 5.16
N TYR A 149 2.74 -5.38 6.36
CA TYR A 149 3.25 -4.75 7.56
C TYR A 149 3.50 -5.78 8.66
N TYR A 150 4.66 -5.67 9.30
CA TYR A 150 5.04 -6.55 10.40
C TYR A 150 5.69 -5.76 11.56
N PRO A 151 5.28 -5.99 12.80
CA PRO A 151 3.98 -6.59 13.20
C PRO A 151 2.78 -5.84 12.63
N PRO A 152 1.58 -6.46 12.58
CA PRO A 152 0.40 -5.82 12.01
C PRO A 152 -0.05 -4.63 12.86
N GLY A 153 -0.51 -3.58 12.19
CA GLY A 153 -1.20 -2.49 12.83
C GLY A 153 -2.70 -2.72 12.97
N ASN A 154 -3.42 -1.70 13.35
CA ASN A 154 -4.88 -1.70 13.50
C ASN A 154 -5.42 -2.77 14.44
N THR A 155 -4.60 -3.23 15.41
CA THR A 155 -4.98 -4.23 16.40
C THR A 155 -5.91 -3.60 17.45
N LEU A 156 -7.09 -4.19 17.61
CA LEU A 156 -8.08 -3.69 18.55
C LEU A 156 -7.52 -3.64 19.98
N GLY A 157 -7.81 -2.55 20.69
CA GLY A 157 -7.32 -2.30 22.04
C GLY A 157 -5.96 -1.60 22.12
N ASN A 158 -5.20 -1.53 21.02
CA ASN A 158 -3.83 -0.99 21.03
C ASN A 158 -3.67 0.38 20.34
N PHE A 159 -4.77 1.02 19.94
CA PHE A 159 -4.74 2.30 19.21
C PHE A 159 -4.11 3.44 20.00
N SER A 160 -4.45 3.58 21.30
CA SER A 160 -3.95 4.67 22.14
C SER A 160 -2.44 4.67 22.31
N GLN A 161 -1.80 3.52 22.20
CA GLN A 161 -0.34 3.36 22.33
C GLN A 161 0.37 3.57 20.97
N ASN A 162 -0.30 3.22 19.89
CA ASN A 162 0.29 3.14 18.56
C ASN A 162 -0.04 4.32 17.65
N VAL A 163 -1.17 4.99 17.87
CA VAL A 163 -1.68 6.09 17.04
C VAL A 163 -1.80 7.35 17.90
N THR A 164 -0.73 8.14 17.94
CA THR A 164 -0.65 9.35 18.76
C THR A 164 -0.23 10.56 17.91
N LYS A 165 -0.51 11.78 18.38
CA LYS A 165 -0.02 13.03 17.78
C LYS A 165 1.46 13.27 18.08
#